data_efbbb7afb6fc679747f5c68032cb8a9d
#
_entry.id   efbbb7afb6fc679747f5c68032cb8a9d
#
_cell.length_a   1.000
_cell.length_b   1.000
_cell.length_c   1.000
_cell.angle_alpha   90.00
_cell.angle_beta   90.00
_cell.angle_gamma   90.00
#
_symmetry.space_group_name_H-M   'P 1'
#
loop_
_entity.id
_entity.type
_entity.pdbx_description
1 polymer ?
#
loop_
_entity_poly.entity_id
_entity_poly.type
_entity_poly.pdbx_seq_one_letter_code
_entity_poly.pdbx_strand_id
1 'polypeptide(L)' 'MNLITKNELAARSISELHGLLRQTFTALAKSASQSAERRNALASIENIQAELDQRPDGP' A
#
# COMPACT_ATOMS: atom_id res chain seq x y z
N MET A 1 -6.32 6.63 -7.07
CA MET A 1 -6.75 5.53 -6.18
C MET A 1 -7.12 6.05 -4.81
N ASN A 2 -7.95 5.34 -4.10
CA ASN A 2 -8.28 5.69 -2.72
C ASN A 2 -7.14 5.30 -1.79
N LEU A 3 -7.03 6.04 -0.70
CA LEU A 3 -6.05 5.71 0.34
C LEU A 3 -6.40 4.37 0.99
N ILE A 4 -5.41 3.48 1.11
CA ILE A 4 -5.58 2.23 1.82
C ILE A 4 -5.23 2.48 3.28
N THR A 5 -6.18 2.24 4.17
CA THR A 5 -6.01 2.53 5.59
C THR A 5 -5.35 1.36 6.32
N LYS A 6 -4.79 1.67 7.49
CA LYS A 6 -4.18 0.63 8.33
C LYS A 6 -5.19 -0.41 8.79
N ASN A 7 -6.43 0.01 9.04
CA ASN A 7 -7.48 -0.92 9.46
C ASN A 7 -7.78 -1.96 8.39
N GLU A 8 -7.80 -1.54 7.13
CA GLU A 8 -8.01 -2.46 6.01
C GLU A 8 -6.87 -3.46 5.92
N LEU A 9 -5.65 -3.00 6.12
CA LEU A 9 -4.47 -3.84 5.98
C LEU A 9 -4.35 -4.88 7.08
N ALA A 10 -4.83 -4.57 8.28
CA ALA A 10 -4.74 -5.49 9.41
C ALA A 10 -5.47 -6.80 9.15
N ALA A 11 -6.51 -6.78 8.32
CA ALA A 11 -7.31 -7.95 7.99
C ALA A 11 -6.78 -8.76 6.80
N ARG A 12 -5.70 -8.30 6.17
CA ARG A 12 -5.16 -8.94 4.96
C ARG A 12 -4.06 -9.92 5.29
N SER A 13 -3.94 -10.96 4.48
CA SER A 13 -2.81 -11.88 4.56
C SER A 13 -1.55 -11.22 4.00
N ILE A 14 -0.39 -11.81 4.31
CA ILE A 14 0.88 -11.32 3.78
C ILE A 14 0.86 -11.36 2.25
N SER A 15 0.34 -12.43 1.69
CA SER A 15 0.23 -12.57 0.24
C SER A 15 -0.62 -11.45 -0.37
N GLU A 16 -1.74 -11.13 0.27
CA GLU A 16 -2.60 -10.04 -0.18
C GLU A 16 -1.90 -8.69 -0.06
N LEU A 17 -1.12 -8.49 1.00
CA LEU A 17 -0.38 -7.25 1.18
C LEU A 17 0.64 -7.05 0.06
N HIS A 18 1.33 -8.11 -0.34
CA HIS A 18 2.27 -8.03 -1.46
C HIS A 18 1.56 -7.69 -2.76
N GLY A 19 0.38 -8.26 -2.98
CA GLY A 19 -0.43 -7.94 -4.15
C GLY A 19 -0.86 -6.48 -4.18
N LEU A 20 -1.32 -5.98 -3.02
CA LEU A 20 -1.71 -4.58 -2.89
C LEU A 20 -0.52 -3.64 -3.12
N LEU A 21 0.65 -4.02 -2.61
CA LEU A 21 1.85 -3.22 -2.78
C LEU A 21 2.20 -3.09 -4.27
N ARG A 22 2.13 -4.19 -4.99
CA ARG A 22 2.38 -4.19 -6.43
C ARG A 22 1.40 -3.30 -7.17
N GLN A 23 0.10 -3.42 -6.85
CA GLN A 23 -0.93 -2.60 -7.45
C GLN A 23 -0.69 -1.11 -7.17
N THR A 24 -0.27 -0.81 -5.96
CA THR A 24 -0.03 0.57 -5.56
C THR A 24 1.17 1.16 -6.29
N PHE A 25 2.23 0.40 -6.46
CA PHE A 25 3.38 0.84 -7.26
C PHE A 25 2.98 1.09 -8.72
N THR A 26 2.12 0.23 -9.27
CA THR A 26 1.61 0.43 -10.62
C THR A 26 0.80 1.72 -10.72
N ALA A 27 -0.06 1.96 -9.73
CA ALA A 27 -0.85 3.19 -9.70
C ALA A 27 0.05 4.42 -9.56
N LEU A 28 1.10 4.32 -8.75
CA LEU A 28 2.06 5.41 -8.60
C LEU A 28 2.74 5.74 -9.91
N ALA A 29 3.16 4.71 -10.64
CA ALA A 29 3.86 4.91 -11.92
C ALA A 29 2.96 5.57 -12.96
N LYS A 30 1.65 5.34 -12.88
CA LYS A 30 0.69 5.89 -13.84
C LYS A 30 0.14 7.24 -13.42
N SER A 31 0.34 7.66 -12.19
CA SER A 31 -0.25 8.90 -11.69
C SER A 31 0.56 10.12 -12.13
N ALA A 32 -0.14 11.23 -12.31
CA ALA A 32 0.51 12.49 -12.64
C ALA A 32 1.27 13.03 -11.43
N SER A 33 2.35 13.77 -11.69
CA SER A 33 3.10 14.42 -10.63
C SER A 33 2.20 15.36 -9.82
N GLN A 34 2.34 15.33 -8.50
CA GLN A 34 1.63 16.22 -7.59
C GLN A 34 0.11 16.03 -7.59
N SER A 35 -0.37 14.92 -8.11
CA SER A 35 -1.80 14.62 -8.08
C SER A 35 -2.20 14.04 -6.72
N ALA A 36 -3.50 14.11 -6.40
CA ALA A 36 -4.04 13.48 -5.21
C ALA A 36 -3.85 11.96 -5.27
N GLU A 37 -3.96 11.37 -6.47
CA GLU A 37 -3.74 9.95 -6.67
C GLU A 37 -2.32 9.55 -6.29
N ARG A 38 -1.34 10.37 -6.67
CA ARG A 38 0.05 10.09 -6.33
C ARG A 38 0.28 10.15 -4.84
N ARG A 39 -0.28 11.14 -4.16
CA ARG A 39 -0.18 11.24 -2.70
C ARG A 39 -0.80 10.04 -2.01
N ASN A 40 -1.98 9.63 -2.47
CA ASN A 40 -2.66 8.48 -1.91
C ASN A 40 -1.87 7.19 -2.14
N ALA A 41 -1.26 7.04 -3.31
CA ALA A 41 -0.45 5.87 -3.61
C ALA A 41 0.78 5.82 -2.71
N LEU A 42 1.46 6.93 -2.51
CA LEU A 42 2.63 6.97 -1.63
C LEU A 42 2.26 6.67 -0.19
N ALA A 43 1.18 7.25 0.32
CA ALA A 43 0.72 6.98 1.68
C ALA A 43 0.28 5.53 1.84
N SER A 44 -0.35 4.96 0.82
CA SER A 44 -0.75 3.55 0.84
C SER A 44 0.46 2.63 0.89
N ILE A 45 1.51 2.93 0.12
CA ILE A 45 2.74 2.17 0.15
C ILE A 45 3.35 2.19 1.56
N GLU A 46 3.41 3.35 2.19
CA GLU A 46 3.92 3.48 3.55
C GLU A 46 3.11 2.62 4.53
N ASN A 47 1.80 2.66 4.41
CA ASN A 47 0.93 1.89 5.29
C ASN A 47 1.12 0.39 5.09
N ILE A 48 1.23 -0.05 3.84
CA ILE A 48 1.43 -1.48 3.53
C ILE A 48 2.78 -1.94 4.07
N GLN A 49 3.83 -1.17 3.87
CA GLN A 49 5.16 -1.53 4.36
C GLN A 49 5.20 -1.59 5.87
N ALA A 50 4.54 -0.64 6.53
CA ALA A 50 4.47 -0.65 7.99
C ALA A 50 3.75 -1.89 8.51
N GLU A 51 2.68 -2.29 7.84
CA GLU A 51 1.95 -3.50 8.22
C GLU A 51 2.81 -4.75 8.04
N LEU A 52 3.53 -4.84 6.94
CA LEU A 52 4.43 -5.97 6.69
C LEU A 52 5.55 -6.03 7.75
N ASP A 53 6.09 -4.88 8.10
CA ASP A 53 7.19 -4.80 9.06
C ASP A 53 6.78 -5.27 10.45
N GLN A 54 5.53 -5.06 10.83
CA GLN A 54 5.07 -5.44 12.17
C GLN A 54 4.58 -6.87 12.27
N ARG A 55 4.52 -7.61 11.14
CA ARG A 55 4.10 -9.00 11.15
C ARG A 55 5.24 -9.88 11.66
N PRO A 56 4.98 -10.74 12.67
CA PRO A 56 6.07 -11.55 13.24
C PRO A 56 6.65 -12.58 12.28
N ASP A 57 5.86 -13.02 11.32
CA ASP A 57 6.32 -14.02 10.35
C ASP A 57 7.22 -13.44 9.28
N GLY A 58 7.17 -12.13 9.12
CA GLY A 58 7.94 -11.45 8.12
C GLY A 58 7.63 -11.92 6.71
N PRO A 59 8.18 -11.30 5.74
CA PRO A 59 8.07 -11.77 4.37
C PRO A 59 9.02 -12.92 4.10
#